data_05c5b1f6302c851e155e19b3e7da203a
#
_entry.id   05c5b1f6302c851e155e19b3e7da203a
#
_cell.length_a   1.000
_cell.length_b   1.000
_cell.length_c   1.000
_cell.angle_alpha   90.00
_cell.angle_beta   90.00
_cell.angle_gamma   90.00
#
_symmetry.space_group_name_H-M   'P 1'
#
loop_
_entity.id
_entity.type
_entity.pdbx_description
1 polymer ?
#
loop_
_entity_poly.entity_id
_entity_poly.type
_entity_poly.pdbx_seq_one_letter_code
_entity_poly.pdbx_strand_id
1 'polypeptide(L)'
;MSSDLLKGLPSLANESVAKQVTDILTDLIVSGKIKLGEYLPTEEDLCHEFRIGRSSVREAIKTLESRGMVKKFHGKGVVVIDESAAATAKLLQISLKMKKTTMKDIMEFRNSIEIKMTELAAKRATDEQIEIISGHLEKMKNEEYKLDTFAEFDYNFHKSIADASGNSVFSLMMETMRPMLYNHIIYTLNPTFNPEHSNHYHEKILQTIRDRNPEEAVEAMRLHLAGTERIIEELEGVNVTI
;
A
#
# COMPACT_ATOMS: atom_id res chain seq x y z
N MET A 1 -34.87 -9.11 23.66
CA MET A 1 -34.88 -7.94 24.55
C MET A 1 -34.27 -6.64 23.98
N SER A 2 -33.74 -6.63 22.77
CA SER A 2 -33.02 -5.44 22.24
C SER A 2 -33.87 -4.58 21.27
N SER A 3 -34.96 -5.06 20.72
CA SER A 3 -35.72 -4.30 19.70
C SER A 3 -36.72 -3.29 20.27
N ASP A 4 -37.14 -3.44 21.51
CA ASP A 4 -38.11 -2.50 22.12
C ASP A 4 -37.44 -1.20 22.62
N LEU A 5 -36.18 -1.23 22.93
CA LEU A 5 -35.37 -0.04 23.31
C LEU A 5 -35.18 0.95 22.17
N LEU A 6 -35.35 0.54 20.94
CA LEU A 6 -35.14 1.38 19.75
C LEU A 6 -36.45 1.88 19.13
N LYS A 7 -37.62 1.42 19.64
CA LYS A 7 -38.91 1.87 19.17
C LYS A 7 -39.19 3.32 19.64
N GLY A 8 -39.36 4.21 18.68
CA GLY A 8 -39.67 5.63 18.93
C GLY A 8 -38.47 6.57 18.93
N LEU A 9 -37.25 6.08 18.62
CA LEU A 9 -36.17 6.97 18.38
C LEU A 9 -36.39 7.70 17.04
N PRO A 10 -36.15 9.04 16.98
CA PRO A 10 -36.28 9.77 15.74
C PRO A 10 -35.26 9.22 14.72
N SER A 11 -35.68 9.16 13.46
CA SER A 11 -34.78 8.82 12.36
C SER A 11 -33.61 9.83 12.34
N LEU A 12 -32.38 9.34 12.45
CA LEU A 12 -31.17 10.14 12.27
C LEU A 12 -30.99 10.43 10.75
N ALA A 13 -31.93 11.17 10.18
CA ALA A 13 -31.97 11.48 8.74
C ALA A 13 -30.99 12.60 8.32
N ASN A 14 -30.31 13.27 9.28
CA ASN A 14 -29.33 14.29 9.00
C ASN A 14 -27.92 13.75 9.30
N GLU A 15 -27.00 13.95 8.34
CA GLU A 15 -25.57 13.68 8.55
C GLU A 15 -25.07 14.40 9.81
N SER A 16 -24.26 13.71 10.62
CA SER A 16 -23.71 14.31 11.82
C SER A 16 -22.87 15.54 11.48
N VAL A 17 -22.91 16.54 12.32
CA VAL A 17 -22.09 17.76 12.17
C VAL A 17 -20.62 17.39 12.04
N ALA A 18 -20.14 16.40 12.78
CA ALA A 18 -18.79 15.89 12.68
C ALA A 18 -18.46 15.33 11.27
N LYS A 19 -19.42 14.62 10.65
CA LYS A 19 -19.24 14.12 9.27
C LYS A 19 -19.13 15.27 8.28
N GLN A 20 -19.99 16.27 8.36
CA GLN A 20 -19.94 17.45 7.47
C GLN A 20 -18.59 18.17 7.58
N VAL A 21 -18.06 18.38 8.80
CA VAL A 21 -16.73 18.95 9.02
C VAL A 21 -15.62 18.07 8.43
N THR A 22 -15.73 16.76 8.63
CA THR A 22 -14.78 15.80 8.04
C THR A 22 -14.73 15.92 6.53
N ASP A 23 -15.89 15.98 5.88
CA ASP A 23 -15.99 16.06 4.42
C ASP A 23 -15.43 17.40 3.90
N ILE A 24 -15.76 18.52 4.55
CA ILE A 24 -15.19 19.84 4.20
C ILE A 24 -13.66 19.85 4.33
N LEU A 25 -13.12 19.36 5.45
CA LEU A 25 -11.67 19.31 5.64
C LEU A 25 -11.00 18.34 4.65
N THR A 26 -11.65 17.21 4.35
CA THR A 26 -11.18 16.27 3.30
C THR A 26 -11.06 16.99 1.95
N ASP A 27 -12.09 17.73 1.55
CA ASP A 27 -12.09 18.48 0.28
C ASP A 27 -11.01 19.56 0.25
N LEU A 28 -10.77 20.26 1.36
CA LEU A 28 -9.70 21.25 1.46
C LEU A 28 -8.30 20.63 1.30
N ILE A 29 -8.09 19.45 1.88
CA ILE A 29 -6.83 18.70 1.77
C ILE A 29 -6.67 18.16 0.35
N VAL A 30 -7.66 17.43 -0.17
CA VAL A 30 -7.60 16.81 -1.51
C VAL A 30 -7.47 17.84 -2.62
N SER A 31 -8.12 19.01 -2.48
CA SER A 31 -7.96 20.12 -3.45
C SER A 31 -6.64 20.88 -3.31
N GLY A 32 -5.80 20.57 -2.32
CA GLY A 32 -4.54 21.25 -2.05
C GLY A 32 -4.67 22.66 -1.48
N LYS A 33 -5.85 23.04 -1.02
CA LYS A 33 -6.05 24.31 -0.28
C LYS A 33 -5.36 24.29 1.08
N ILE A 34 -5.27 23.12 1.70
CA ILE A 34 -4.37 22.84 2.82
C ILE A 34 -3.39 21.78 2.33
N LYS A 35 -2.11 22.13 2.28
CA LYS A 35 -1.08 21.31 1.66
C LYS A 35 -0.51 20.26 2.62
N LEU A 36 0.09 19.23 2.07
CA LEU A 36 0.87 18.25 2.82
C LEU A 36 1.95 18.97 3.64
N GLY A 37 2.06 18.62 4.93
CA GLY A 37 2.97 19.26 5.88
C GLY A 37 2.45 20.53 6.54
N GLU A 38 1.34 21.10 6.08
CA GLU A 38 0.72 22.25 6.72
C GLU A 38 -0.13 21.85 7.92
N TYR A 39 -0.28 22.76 8.86
CA TYR A 39 -1.15 22.58 10.03
C TYR A 39 -2.61 22.90 9.66
N LEU A 40 -3.53 22.05 10.16
CA LEU A 40 -4.94 22.44 10.20
C LEU A 40 -5.13 23.65 11.12
N PRO A 41 -6.18 24.48 10.89
CA PRO A 41 -6.63 25.45 11.87
C PRO A 41 -6.84 24.80 13.24
N THR A 42 -6.67 25.55 14.32
CA THR A 42 -6.83 25.00 15.68
C THR A 42 -8.26 24.49 15.93
N GLU A 43 -8.42 23.60 16.91
CA GLU A 43 -9.77 23.15 17.32
C GLU A 43 -10.67 24.34 17.66
N GLU A 44 -10.11 25.43 18.21
CA GLU A 44 -10.82 26.64 18.58
C GLU A 44 -11.26 27.46 17.36
N ASP A 45 -10.36 27.64 16.38
CA ASP A 45 -10.67 28.31 15.12
C ASP A 45 -11.77 27.57 14.35
N LEU A 46 -11.68 26.22 14.27
CA LEU A 46 -12.69 25.38 13.61
C LEU A 46 -14.04 25.46 14.33
N CYS A 47 -14.06 25.49 15.67
CA CYS A 47 -15.29 25.68 16.45
C CYS A 47 -15.94 27.04 16.16
N HIS A 48 -15.13 28.07 16.08
CA HIS A 48 -15.58 29.43 15.82
C HIS A 48 -16.12 29.58 14.38
N GLU A 49 -15.35 29.12 13.40
CA GLU A 49 -15.68 29.24 11.98
C GLU A 49 -16.95 28.45 11.62
N PHE A 50 -17.06 27.23 12.08
CA PHE A 50 -18.22 26.39 11.80
C PHE A 50 -19.38 26.57 12.78
N ARG A 51 -19.20 27.35 13.86
CA ARG A 51 -20.19 27.60 14.94
C ARG A 51 -20.68 26.29 15.57
N ILE A 52 -19.77 25.39 15.90
CA ILE A 52 -20.05 24.05 16.43
C ILE A 52 -19.28 23.78 17.72
N GLY A 53 -19.69 22.73 18.44
CA GLY A 53 -19.04 22.31 19.67
C GLY A 53 -17.71 21.59 19.43
N ARG A 54 -16.81 21.65 20.43
CA ARG A 54 -15.48 21.01 20.38
C ARG A 54 -15.55 19.50 20.17
N SER A 55 -16.62 18.83 20.64
CA SER A 55 -16.80 17.38 20.45
C SER A 55 -16.88 17.01 18.98
N SER A 56 -17.66 17.76 18.17
CA SER A 56 -17.80 17.51 16.73
C SER A 56 -16.51 17.75 15.97
N VAL A 57 -15.75 18.81 16.31
CA VAL A 57 -14.43 19.09 15.71
C VAL A 57 -13.44 17.96 16.03
N ARG A 58 -13.38 17.51 17.29
CA ARG A 58 -12.49 16.43 17.70
C ARG A 58 -12.84 15.10 17.05
N GLU A 59 -14.12 14.80 16.86
CA GLU A 59 -14.59 13.60 16.16
C GLU A 59 -14.19 13.66 14.67
N ALA A 60 -14.34 14.81 14.02
CA ALA A 60 -13.89 15.03 12.64
C ALA A 60 -12.38 14.83 12.50
N ILE A 61 -11.57 15.43 13.38
CA ILE A 61 -10.10 15.26 13.37
C ILE A 61 -9.71 13.80 13.60
N LYS A 62 -10.34 13.08 14.53
CA LYS A 62 -10.09 11.64 14.74
C LYS A 62 -10.42 10.82 13.50
N THR A 63 -11.49 11.17 12.79
CA THR A 63 -11.87 10.50 11.55
C THR A 63 -10.82 10.73 10.46
N LEU A 64 -10.34 11.97 10.29
CA LEU A 64 -9.26 12.27 9.35
C LEU A 64 -7.96 11.54 9.72
N GLU A 65 -7.63 11.46 11.01
CA GLU A 65 -6.46 10.74 11.52
C GLU A 65 -6.59 9.23 11.24
N SER A 66 -7.77 8.64 11.45
CA SER A 66 -8.03 7.23 11.12
C SER A 66 -7.95 6.93 9.62
N ARG A 67 -8.19 7.93 8.77
CA ARG A 67 -8.03 7.84 7.32
C ARG A 67 -6.59 8.07 6.86
N GLY A 68 -5.67 8.39 7.78
CA GLY A 68 -4.26 8.68 7.45
C GLY A 68 -4.05 10.02 6.75
N MET A 69 -5.00 10.96 6.84
CA MET A 69 -4.92 12.28 6.20
C MET A 69 -4.28 13.33 7.06
N VAL A 70 -4.32 13.15 8.38
CA VAL A 70 -3.72 14.06 9.35
C VAL A 70 -3.07 13.29 10.50
N LYS A 71 -2.15 13.95 11.20
CA LYS A 71 -1.49 13.42 12.40
C LYS A 71 -1.46 14.48 13.49
N LYS A 72 -1.89 14.11 14.70
CA LYS A 72 -1.86 14.99 15.86
C LYS A 72 -0.51 14.92 16.56
N PHE A 73 0.15 16.05 16.73
CA PHE A 73 1.38 16.19 17.52
C PHE A 73 1.04 16.91 18.83
N HIS A 74 1.35 16.27 19.94
CA HIS A 74 1.05 16.84 21.27
C HIS A 74 1.68 18.23 21.44
N GLY A 75 0.89 19.24 21.81
CA GLY A 75 1.34 20.62 22.00
C GLY A 75 1.70 21.39 20.72
N LYS A 76 1.64 20.78 19.53
CA LYS A 76 2.01 21.44 18.26
C LYS A 76 0.85 21.61 17.28
N GLY A 77 -0.24 20.83 17.43
CA GLY A 77 -1.38 20.89 16.53
C GLY A 77 -1.56 19.62 15.68
N VAL A 78 -2.34 19.75 14.62
CA VAL A 78 -2.70 18.68 13.68
C VAL A 78 -2.10 19.02 12.32
N VAL A 79 -1.27 18.13 11.78
CA VAL A 79 -0.55 18.32 10.51
C VAL A 79 -1.18 17.44 9.43
N VAL A 80 -1.32 17.95 8.22
CA VAL A 80 -1.73 17.17 7.04
C VAL A 80 -0.60 16.25 6.62
N ILE A 81 -0.90 14.97 6.51
CA ILE A 81 0.01 13.90 6.05
C ILE A 81 -0.68 13.09 4.97
N ASP A 82 0.08 12.22 4.31
CA ASP A 82 -0.47 11.18 3.43
C ASP A 82 0.03 9.79 3.88
N GLU A 83 -0.71 9.23 4.82
CA GLU A 83 -0.60 7.83 5.24
C GLU A 83 -1.88 7.04 4.85
N SER A 84 -2.64 7.53 3.85
CA SER A 84 -3.93 6.98 3.45
C SER A 84 -3.84 5.55 2.92
N ALA A 85 -2.78 5.24 2.18
CA ALA A 85 -2.50 3.87 1.72
C ALA A 85 -2.29 2.92 2.91
N ALA A 86 -1.52 3.32 3.93
CA ALA A 86 -1.28 2.51 5.13
C ALA A 86 -2.55 2.32 5.97
N ALA A 87 -3.40 3.34 6.07
CA ALA A 87 -4.70 3.24 6.73
C ALA A 87 -5.63 2.27 5.98
N THR A 88 -5.69 2.35 4.66
CA THR A 88 -6.46 1.45 3.80
C THR A 88 -5.94 0.01 3.87
N ALA A 89 -4.62 -0.19 3.89
CA ALA A 89 -3.98 -1.50 4.00
C ALA A 89 -4.45 -2.29 5.23
N LYS A 90 -4.63 -1.63 6.38
CA LYS A 90 -5.12 -2.27 7.61
C LYS A 90 -6.53 -2.84 7.44
N LEU A 91 -7.43 -2.07 6.82
CA LEU A 91 -8.81 -2.50 6.57
C LEU A 91 -8.87 -3.60 5.52
N LEU A 92 -8.09 -3.47 4.45
CA LEU A 92 -7.99 -4.49 3.40
C LEU A 92 -7.45 -5.80 3.97
N GLN A 93 -6.41 -5.77 4.79
CA GLN A 93 -5.86 -6.95 5.45
C GLN A 93 -6.92 -7.70 6.29
N ILE A 94 -7.70 -6.97 7.08
CA ILE A 94 -8.80 -7.55 7.86
C ILE A 94 -9.82 -8.21 6.92
N SER A 95 -10.22 -7.51 5.85
CA SER A 95 -11.21 -8.01 4.89
C SER A 95 -10.73 -9.28 4.17
N LEU A 96 -9.47 -9.33 3.76
CA LEU A 96 -8.87 -10.50 3.11
C LEU A 96 -8.79 -11.69 4.07
N LYS A 97 -8.41 -11.47 5.34
CA LYS A 97 -8.44 -12.52 6.38
C LYS A 97 -9.85 -13.05 6.61
N MET A 98 -10.86 -12.19 6.67
CA MET A 98 -12.26 -12.63 6.80
C MET A 98 -12.74 -13.45 5.61
N LYS A 99 -12.23 -13.18 4.41
CA LYS A 99 -12.52 -13.92 3.17
C LYS A 99 -11.66 -15.18 3.03
N LYS A 100 -10.74 -15.45 3.96
CA LYS A 100 -9.80 -16.59 3.91
C LYS A 100 -8.98 -16.61 2.61
N THR A 101 -8.54 -15.43 2.19
CA THR A 101 -7.69 -15.26 1.01
C THR A 101 -6.44 -16.13 1.12
N THR A 102 -6.11 -16.85 0.06
CA THR A 102 -4.98 -17.79 -0.01
C THR A 102 -3.73 -17.15 -0.60
N MET A 103 -2.58 -17.82 -0.48
CA MET A 103 -1.35 -17.43 -1.19
C MET A 103 -1.53 -17.47 -2.71
N LYS A 104 -2.31 -18.42 -3.20
CA LYS A 104 -2.66 -18.53 -4.62
C LYS A 104 -3.46 -17.30 -5.11
N ASP A 105 -4.44 -16.82 -4.34
CA ASP A 105 -5.20 -15.62 -4.70
C ASP A 105 -4.26 -14.40 -4.81
N ILE A 106 -3.29 -14.28 -3.90
CA ILE A 106 -2.28 -13.21 -3.94
C ILE A 106 -1.37 -13.38 -5.17
N MET A 107 -1.01 -14.60 -5.52
CA MET A 107 -0.18 -14.87 -6.71
C MET A 107 -0.92 -14.53 -8.01
N GLU A 108 -2.20 -14.88 -8.14
CA GLU A 108 -3.04 -14.49 -9.28
C GLU A 108 -3.14 -12.96 -9.42
N PHE A 109 -3.27 -12.26 -8.30
CA PHE A 109 -3.24 -10.79 -8.29
C PHE A 109 -1.87 -10.28 -8.78
N ARG A 110 -0.75 -10.79 -8.25
CA ARG A 110 0.61 -10.41 -8.68
C ARG A 110 0.80 -10.62 -10.18
N ASN A 111 0.47 -11.79 -10.70
CA ASN A 111 0.54 -12.12 -12.12
C ASN A 111 -0.25 -11.12 -12.99
N SER A 112 -1.41 -10.68 -12.51
CA SER A 112 -2.28 -9.77 -13.25
C SER A 112 -1.72 -8.35 -13.36
N ILE A 113 -1.05 -7.85 -12.32
CA ILE A 113 -0.63 -6.44 -12.27
C ILE A 113 0.86 -6.23 -12.52
N GLU A 114 1.76 -7.10 -11.98
CA GLU A 114 3.21 -6.86 -12.02
C GLU A 114 3.78 -7.02 -13.42
N ILE A 115 3.26 -7.93 -14.22
CA ILE A 115 3.62 -8.07 -15.64
C ILE A 115 3.30 -6.77 -16.39
N LYS A 116 2.12 -6.19 -16.15
CA LYS A 116 1.73 -4.93 -16.82
C LYS A 116 2.51 -3.73 -16.29
N MET A 117 2.80 -3.67 -15.00
CA MET A 117 3.68 -2.65 -14.42
C MET A 117 5.05 -2.65 -15.06
N THR A 118 5.65 -3.83 -15.24
CA THR A 118 7.00 -4.01 -15.80
C THR A 118 7.04 -3.61 -17.28
N GLU A 119 6.02 -3.98 -18.06
CA GLU A 119 5.86 -3.51 -19.45
C GLU A 119 5.86 -1.98 -19.54
N LEU A 120 5.09 -1.34 -18.66
CA LEU A 120 4.96 0.12 -18.66
C LEU A 120 6.22 0.79 -18.12
N ALA A 121 6.90 0.20 -17.13
CA ALA A 121 8.17 0.69 -16.62
C ALA A 121 9.24 0.68 -17.73
N ALA A 122 9.35 -0.40 -18.52
CA ALA A 122 10.26 -0.45 -19.65
C ALA A 122 10.00 0.68 -20.68
N LYS A 123 8.75 1.10 -20.83
CA LYS A 123 8.36 2.19 -21.75
C LYS A 123 8.59 3.60 -21.19
N ARG A 124 8.52 3.78 -19.87
CA ARG A 124 8.29 5.11 -19.24
C ARG A 124 9.28 5.49 -18.16
N ALA A 125 9.98 4.52 -17.57
CA ALA A 125 10.89 4.80 -16.46
C ALA A 125 11.89 5.89 -16.79
N THR A 126 12.15 6.82 -15.88
CA THR A 126 13.29 7.75 -16.01
C THR A 126 14.58 7.03 -15.59
N ASP A 127 15.71 7.59 -15.94
CA ASP A 127 17.02 7.02 -15.56
C ASP A 127 17.17 7.01 -14.02
N GLU A 128 16.67 8.03 -13.33
CA GLU A 128 16.67 8.09 -11.87
C GLU A 128 15.82 6.97 -11.26
N GLN A 129 14.66 6.65 -11.85
CA GLN A 129 13.81 5.55 -11.40
C GLN A 129 14.49 4.19 -11.63
N ILE A 130 15.19 4.03 -12.73
CA ILE A 130 15.98 2.81 -13.01
C ILE A 130 17.08 2.63 -11.97
N GLU A 131 17.76 3.71 -11.56
CA GLU A 131 18.79 3.65 -10.52
C GLU A 131 18.19 3.33 -9.15
N ILE A 132 16.96 3.78 -8.82
CA ILE A 132 16.25 3.38 -7.60
C ILE A 132 15.97 1.87 -7.61
N ILE A 133 15.44 1.34 -8.72
CA ILE A 133 15.19 -0.11 -8.88
C ILE A 133 16.51 -0.89 -8.72
N SER A 134 17.58 -0.44 -9.36
CA SER A 134 18.93 -1.02 -9.25
C SER A 134 19.44 -1.04 -7.81
N GLY A 135 19.23 0.05 -7.07
CA GLY A 135 19.65 0.17 -5.68
C GLY A 135 18.98 -0.84 -4.76
N HIS A 136 17.72 -1.21 -4.99
CA HIS A 136 17.05 -2.26 -4.23
C HIS A 136 17.62 -3.64 -4.56
N LEU A 137 17.90 -3.92 -5.84
CA LEU A 137 18.52 -5.17 -6.27
C LEU A 137 19.93 -5.35 -5.66
N GLU A 138 20.76 -4.32 -5.70
CA GLU A 138 22.11 -4.39 -5.11
C GLU A 138 22.06 -4.67 -3.60
N LYS A 139 21.06 -4.15 -2.90
CA LYS A 139 20.85 -4.46 -1.48
C LYS A 139 20.39 -5.90 -1.27
N MET A 140 19.55 -6.48 -2.14
CA MET A 140 19.18 -7.89 -2.07
C MET A 140 20.36 -8.84 -2.29
N LYS A 141 21.34 -8.44 -3.11
CA LYS A 141 22.56 -9.22 -3.42
C LYS A 141 23.58 -9.24 -2.27
N ASN A 142 23.43 -8.38 -1.28
CA ASN A 142 24.38 -8.31 -0.19
C ASN A 142 24.12 -9.47 0.79
N GLU A 143 25.06 -10.41 0.90
CA GLU A 143 24.98 -11.61 1.72
C GLU A 143 24.83 -11.37 3.23
N GLU A 144 25.15 -10.16 3.71
CA GLU A 144 25.00 -9.79 5.13
C GLU A 144 23.55 -9.62 5.57
N TYR A 145 22.58 -9.57 4.62
CA TYR A 145 21.18 -9.32 4.95
C TYR A 145 20.46 -10.59 5.43
N LYS A 146 19.71 -10.42 6.53
CA LYS A 146 18.77 -11.42 7.03
C LYS A 146 17.56 -11.54 6.07
N LEU A 147 16.82 -12.65 6.17
CA LEU A 147 15.62 -12.89 5.33
C LEU A 147 14.61 -11.75 5.36
N ASP A 148 14.35 -11.16 6.55
CA ASP A 148 13.43 -10.01 6.67
C ASP A 148 13.93 -8.81 5.86
N THR A 149 15.24 -8.58 5.84
CA THR A 149 15.85 -7.48 5.08
C THR A 149 15.77 -7.74 3.59
N PHE A 150 15.98 -8.99 3.17
CA PHE A 150 15.77 -9.40 1.78
C PHE A 150 14.33 -9.14 1.34
N ALA A 151 13.34 -9.60 2.11
CA ALA A 151 11.93 -9.39 1.81
C ALA A 151 11.54 -7.90 1.68
N GLU A 152 12.14 -7.03 2.50
CA GLU A 152 11.92 -5.59 2.43
C GLU A 152 12.45 -5.03 1.10
N PHE A 153 13.64 -5.41 0.67
CA PHE A 153 14.21 -4.95 -0.60
C PHE A 153 13.55 -5.56 -1.81
N ASP A 154 13.13 -6.83 -1.74
CA ASP A 154 12.34 -7.48 -2.78
C ASP A 154 11.00 -6.76 -3.00
N TYR A 155 10.27 -6.51 -1.93
CA TYR A 155 9.05 -5.71 -2.02
C TYR A 155 9.32 -4.32 -2.62
N ASN A 156 10.37 -3.62 -2.16
CA ASN A 156 10.70 -2.29 -2.64
C ASN A 156 11.16 -2.28 -4.11
N PHE A 157 11.81 -3.35 -4.58
CA PHE A 157 12.12 -3.55 -5.99
C PHE A 157 10.84 -3.56 -6.84
N HIS A 158 9.88 -4.42 -6.50
CA HIS A 158 8.60 -4.49 -7.21
C HIS A 158 7.77 -3.20 -7.11
N LYS A 159 7.78 -2.55 -5.93
CA LYS A 159 7.12 -1.25 -5.73
C LYS A 159 7.74 -0.17 -6.61
N SER A 160 9.07 -0.14 -6.73
CA SER A 160 9.76 0.83 -7.59
C SER A 160 9.43 0.63 -9.07
N ILE A 161 9.21 -0.61 -9.52
CA ILE A 161 8.72 -0.90 -10.89
C ILE A 161 7.29 -0.35 -11.07
N ALA A 162 6.43 -0.49 -10.07
CA ALA A 162 5.10 0.09 -10.12
C ALA A 162 5.15 1.63 -10.22
N ASP A 163 6.04 2.29 -9.47
CA ASP A 163 6.25 3.73 -9.54
C ASP A 163 6.77 4.15 -10.93
N ALA A 164 7.73 3.41 -11.46
CA ALA A 164 8.32 3.64 -12.77
C ALA A 164 7.35 3.36 -13.93
N SER A 165 6.27 2.61 -13.69
CA SER A 165 5.20 2.40 -14.68
C SER A 165 4.47 3.69 -15.08
N GLY A 166 4.59 4.75 -14.28
CA GLY A 166 3.89 6.02 -14.46
C GLY A 166 2.37 5.93 -14.27
N ASN A 167 1.87 4.85 -13.66
CA ASN A 167 0.47 4.68 -13.31
C ASN A 167 0.30 4.73 -11.79
N SER A 168 -0.22 5.84 -11.28
CA SER A 168 -0.41 6.07 -9.84
C SER A 168 -1.33 5.04 -9.17
N VAL A 169 -2.24 4.41 -9.92
CA VAL A 169 -3.12 3.36 -9.39
C VAL A 169 -2.31 2.11 -9.07
N PHE A 170 -1.37 1.70 -9.93
CA PHE A 170 -0.49 0.58 -9.64
C PHE A 170 0.40 0.85 -8.43
N SER A 171 1.01 2.03 -8.35
CA SER A 171 1.80 2.46 -7.20
C SER A 171 1.00 2.38 -5.90
N LEU A 172 -0.22 2.95 -5.88
CA LEU A 172 -1.12 2.92 -4.73
C LEU A 172 -1.56 1.49 -4.37
N MET A 173 -1.85 0.64 -5.38
CA MET A 173 -2.23 -0.75 -5.12
C MET A 173 -1.09 -1.54 -4.49
N MET A 174 0.15 -1.40 -4.97
CA MET A 174 1.31 -2.04 -4.35
C MET A 174 1.48 -1.58 -2.90
N GLU A 175 1.35 -0.29 -2.63
CA GLU A 175 1.48 0.27 -1.28
C GLU A 175 0.36 -0.22 -0.34
N THR A 176 -0.89 -0.21 -0.81
CA THR A 176 -2.04 -0.69 -0.04
C THR A 176 -1.96 -2.20 0.23
N MET A 177 -1.44 -2.97 -0.74
CA MET A 177 -1.26 -4.42 -0.61
C MET A 177 0.04 -4.81 0.10
N ARG A 178 0.88 -3.86 0.49
CA ARG A 178 2.20 -4.11 1.10
C ARG A 178 2.20 -5.19 2.19
N PRO A 179 1.31 -5.17 3.21
CA PRO A 179 1.36 -6.19 4.26
C PRO A 179 1.14 -7.62 3.73
N MET A 180 0.29 -7.79 2.71
CA MET A 180 0.02 -9.09 2.10
C MET A 180 1.16 -9.53 1.18
N LEU A 181 1.67 -8.62 0.35
CA LEU A 181 2.80 -8.88 -0.55
C LEU A 181 4.07 -9.21 0.24
N TYR A 182 4.34 -8.45 1.30
CA TYR A 182 5.47 -8.72 2.18
C TYR A 182 5.36 -10.10 2.85
N ASN A 183 4.19 -10.45 3.40
CA ASN A 183 3.96 -11.77 3.98
C ASN A 183 4.08 -12.89 2.93
N HIS A 184 3.64 -12.64 1.69
CA HIS A 184 3.78 -13.56 0.58
C HIS A 184 5.27 -13.80 0.25
N ILE A 185 6.09 -12.74 0.21
CA ILE A 185 7.53 -12.85 0.01
C ILE A 185 8.16 -13.65 1.16
N ILE A 186 7.89 -13.29 2.42
CA ILE A 186 8.39 -14.04 3.60
C ILE A 186 8.02 -15.53 3.52
N TYR A 187 6.80 -15.84 3.08
CA TYR A 187 6.35 -17.23 2.94
C TYR A 187 7.19 -18.03 1.92
N THR A 188 7.64 -17.39 0.85
CA THR A 188 8.49 -18.02 -0.18
C THR A 188 9.96 -18.11 0.22
N LEU A 189 10.41 -17.33 1.21
CA LEU A 189 11.76 -17.39 1.77
C LEU A 189 11.93 -18.58 2.76
N ASN A 190 11.63 -19.78 2.29
CA ASN A 190 11.75 -21.02 3.08
C ASN A 190 13.23 -21.43 3.26
N PRO A 191 13.54 -22.46 4.10
CA PRO A 191 14.93 -22.92 4.31
C PRO A 191 15.68 -23.38 3.06
N THR A 192 14.99 -23.68 1.97
CA THR A 192 15.59 -24.08 0.68
C THR A 192 15.69 -22.91 -0.30
N PHE A 193 15.29 -21.71 0.13
CA PHE A 193 15.36 -20.50 -0.71
C PHE A 193 16.79 -20.21 -1.15
N ASN A 194 16.96 -20.01 -2.45
CA ASN A 194 18.23 -19.62 -3.04
C ASN A 194 18.17 -18.15 -3.50
N PRO A 195 18.79 -17.22 -2.76
CA PRO A 195 18.83 -15.80 -3.13
C PRO A 195 19.46 -15.55 -4.51
N GLU A 196 20.48 -16.29 -4.90
CA GLU A 196 21.14 -16.11 -6.19
C GLU A 196 20.19 -16.39 -7.35
N HIS A 197 19.37 -17.45 -7.22
CA HIS A 197 18.38 -17.80 -8.23
C HIS A 197 17.32 -16.73 -8.37
N SER A 198 16.81 -16.21 -7.25
CA SER A 198 15.84 -15.11 -7.24
C SER A 198 16.44 -13.84 -7.84
N ASN A 199 17.64 -13.45 -7.42
CA ASN A 199 18.34 -12.27 -7.90
C ASN A 199 18.62 -12.31 -9.40
N HIS A 200 18.88 -13.50 -9.96
CA HIS A 200 19.06 -13.67 -11.41
C HIS A 200 17.83 -13.19 -12.22
N TYR A 201 16.61 -13.51 -11.76
CA TYR A 201 15.39 -13.01 -12.41
C TYR A 201 15.22 -11.50 -12.23
N HIS A 202 15.52 -10.97 -11.06
CA HIS A 202 15.46 -9.52 -10.80
C HIS A 202 16.46 -8.77 -11.68
N GLU A 203 17.69 -9.29 -11.86
CA GLU A 203 18.68 -8.74 -12.79
C GLU A 203 18.14 -8.67 -14.22
N LYS A 204 17.51 -9.76 -14.68
CA LYS A 204 16.94 -9.82 -16.02
C LYS A 204 15.82 -8.81 -16.20
N ILE A 205 14.92 -8.67 -15.21
CA ILE A 205 13.85 -7.66 -15.22
C ILE A 205 14.45 -6.25 -15.31
N LEU A 206 15.41 -5.92 -14.43
CA LEU A 206 16.06 -4.62 -14.43
C LEU A 206 16.74 -4.34 -15.77
N GLN A 207 17.45 -5.32 -16.34
CA GLN A 207 18.15 -5.14 -17.63
C GLN A 207 17.15 -4.84 -18.75
N THR A 208 16.02 -5.56 -18.83
CA THR A 208 15.02 -5.30 -19.87
C THR A 208 14.34 -3.93 -19.74
N ILE A 209 14.21 -3.41 -18.51
CA ILE A 209 13.74 -2.04 -18.27
C ILE A 209 14.80 -1.02 -18.73
N ARG A 210 16.09 -1.25 -18.44
CA ARG A 210 17.21 -0.42 -18.92
C ARG A 210 17.28 -0.37 -20.44
N ASP A 211 17.09 -1.51 -21.08
CA ASP A 211 17.14 -1.65 -22.54
C ASP A 211 15.87 -1.12 -23.22
N ARG A 212 14.91 -0.64 -22.46
CA ARG A 212 13.62 -0.13 -22.97
C ARG A 212 12.90 -1.18 -23.84
N ASN A 213 13.00 -2.45 -23.47
CA ASN A 213 12.38 -3.56 -24.21
C ASN A 213 11.16 -4.12 -23.46
N PRO A 214 9.94 -3.63 -23.75
CA PRO A 214 8.74 -4.02 -23.02
C PRO A 214 8.33 -5.49 -23.25
N GLU A 215 8.62 -6.06 -24.42
CA GLU A 215 8.29 -7.46 -24.75
C GLU A 215 9.13 -8.41 -23.89
N GLU A 216 10.43 -8.19 -23.80
CA GLU A 216 11.32 -8.97 -22.94
C GLU A 216 11.07 -8.71 -21.45
N ALA A 217 10.68 -7.50 -21.08
CA ALA A 217 10.33 -7.13 -19.71
C ALA A 217 9.10 -7.91 -19.21
N VAL A 218 8.07 -8.06 -20.04
CA VAL A 218 6.90 -8.92 -19.79
C VAL A 218 7.32 -10.36 -19.55
N GLU A 219 8.18 -10.90 -20.40
CA GLU A 219 8.61 -12.31 -20.28
C GLU A 219 9.53 -12.53 -19.06
N ALA A 220 10.43 -11.60 -18.76
CA ALA A 220 11.28 -11.66 -17.59
C ALA A 220 10.46 -11.67 -16.29
N MET A 221 9.46 -10.79 -16.17
CA MET A 221 8.56 -10.76 -15.02
C MET A 221 7.70 -12.01 -14.93
N ARG A 222 7.18 -12.52 -16.05
CA ARG A 222 6.40 -13.77 -16.09
C ARG A 222 7.22 -14.95 -15.58
N LEU A 223 8.46 -15.10 -16.01
CA LEU A 223 9.34 -16.17 -15.56
C LEU A 223 9.69 -16.07 -14.08
N HIS A 224 9.93 -14.83 -13.58
CA HIS A 224 10.14 -14.58 -12.16
C HIS A 224 8.93 -15.03 -11.32
N LEU A 225 7.74 -14.58 -11.69
CA LEU A 225 6.52 -14.92 -10.96
C LEU A 225 6.16 -16.42 -11.06
N ALA A 226 6.40 -17.06 -12.21
CA ALA A 226 6.22 -18.51 -12.35
C ALA A 226 7.17 -19.31 -11.45
N GLY A 227 8.38 -18.80 -11.20
CA GLY A 227 9.30 -19.38 -10.21
C GLY A 227 8.74 -19.31 -8.80
N THR A 228 8.20 -18.15 -8.43
CA THR A 228 7.53 -17.93 -7.14
C THR A 228 6.30 -18.83 -6.96
N GLU A 229 5.48 -18.98 -8.00
CA GLU A 229 4.28 -19.83 -7.99
C GLU A 229 4.61 -21.29 -7.71
N ARG A 230 5.66 -21.84 -8.33
CA ARG A 230 6.13 -23.20 -8.05
C ARG A 230 6.53 -23.41 -6.59
N ILE A 231 7.24 -22.43 -6.00
CA ILE A 231 7.61 -22.51 -4.58
C ILE A 231 6.34 -22.58 -3.71
N ILE A 232 5.31 -21.80 -4.03
CA ILE A 232 4.05 -21.82 -3.29
C ILE A 232 3.34 -23.17 -3.44
N GLU A 233 3.27 -23.73 -4.65
CA GLU A 233 2.67 -25.03 -4.91
C GLU A 233 3.37 -26.14 -4.13
N GLU A 234 4.70 -26.11 -4.07
CA GLU A 234 5.50 -27.06 -3.28
C GLU A 234 5.22 -26.93 -1.78
N LEU A 235 5.09 -25.70 -1.26
CA LEU A 235 4.80 -25.44 0.15
C LEU A 235 3.34 -25.76 0.52
N GLU A 236 2.37 -25.47 -0.35
CA GLU A 236 0.94 -25.79 -0.13
C GLU A 236 0.64 -27.26 -0.25
N GLY A 237 1.42 -28.03 -1.01
CA GLY A 237 1.38 -29.51 -0.98
C GLY A 237 1.63 -30.09 0.41
N VAL A 238 2.08 -29.27 1.36
CA VAL A 238 2.32 -29.57 2.79
C VAL A 238 1.25 -28.96 3.72
N ASN A 239 0.05 -28.56 3.22
CA ASN A 239 -1.09 -28.02 4.00
C ASN A 239 -0.75 -26.89 5.00
N VAL A 240 -0.72 -25.64 4.54
CA VAL A 240 -0.71 -24.46 5.45
C VAL A 240 -1.76 -23.45 5.00
N THR A 241 -2.73 -23.17 5.90
CA THR A 241 -3.67 -22.04 5.79
C THR A 241 -3.04 -20.81 6.48
N ILE A 242 -3.17 -19.61 5.90
CA ILE A 242 -2.68 -18.34 6.45
C ILE A 242 -3.37 -17.97 7.77
#